data_f10dd27dda95ca5c57100dfaf841c457
#
_entry.id   f10dd27dda95ca5c57100dfaf841c457
#
_cell.length_a   1.000
_cell.length_b   1.000
_cell.length_c   1.000
_cell.angle_alpha   90.00
_cell.angle_beta   90.00
_cell.angle_gamma   90.00
#
_symmetry.space_group_name_H-M   'P 1'
#
loop_
_entity.id
_entity.type
_entity.pdbx_description
1 polymer ?
#
loop_
_entity_poly.entity_id
_entity_poly.type
_entity_poly.pdbx_seq_one_letter_code
_entity_poly.pdbx_strand_id
1 'polypeptide(L)'
;FSKTKKMVLQKNPAVYFNNSVALRGNLTNQKNKDISIYLGPNFHFVVYPINQNNDFNFISITRFKDLEEVKNSHNTVKNEILNQITSKTSYILDNNLKNMSLYPVYVSSDFLIPNNKNIFICGDALFAFSPSFAQGASQSIESAFEIFNNLQGIANNYYENRKIKIKKIKNRSNFNHYAFHFSSPLTIFFRNISLKFLSKNNKFLE
;
A
#
# COMPACT_ATOMS: atom_id res chain seq x y z
N PHE A 1 8.68 0.90 11.88
CA PHE A 1 9.00 -0.51 12.14
C PHE A 1 8.42 -0.94 13.48
N SER A 2 7.90 -2.18 13.56
CA SER A 2 7.35 -2.69 14.81
C SER A 2 8.45 -2.88 15.85
N LYS A 3 8.43 -2.05 16.90
CA LYS A 3 9.29 -2.21 18.08
C LYS A 3 9.02 -3.57 18.76
N THR A 4 7.74 -3.96 18.84
CA THR A 4 7.30 -5.25 19.39
C THR A 4 7.92 -6.41 18.64
N LYS A 5 7.93 -6.39 17.30
CA LYS A 5 8.54 -7.45 16.49
C LYS A 5 10.04 -7.60 16.82
N LYS A 6 10.76 -6.49 16.95
CA LYS A 6 12.18 -6.51 17.31
C LYS A 6 12.41 -7.15 18.68
N MET A 7 11.59 -6.78 19.67
CA MET A 7 11.69 -7.33 21.05
C MET A 7 11.40 -8.84 21.07
N VAL A 8 10.33 -9.25 20.42
CA VAL A 8 9.84 -10.65 20.42
C VAL A 8 10.78 -11.59 19.66
N LEU A 9 11.32 -11.14 18.54
CA LEU A 9 12.21 -11.95 17.71
C LEU A 9 13.68 -11.89 18.13
N GLN A 10 14.04 -10.95 19.02
CA GLN A 10 15.43 -10.66 19.40
C GLN A 10 16.36 -10.44 18.19
N LYS A 11 15.79 -10.07 17.06
CA LYS A 11 16.45 -9.82 15.78
C LYS A 11 15.91 -8.54 15.17
N ASN A 12 16.73 -7.85 14.40
CA ASN A 12 16.23 -6.77 13.58
C ASN A 12 15.37 -7.37 12.46
N PRO A 13 14.07 -6.99 12.38
CA PRO A 13 13.25 -7.45 11.28
C PRO A 13 13.85 -6.95 9.98
N ALA A 14 14.03 -7.87 9.03
CA ALA A 14 14.49 -7.51 7.71
C ALA A 14 13.38 -6.76 6.97
N VAL A 15 13.58 -5.47 6.81
CA VAL A 15 12.73 -4.55 6.06
C VAL A 15 13.61 -3.73 5.13
N TYR A 16 13.10 -3.45 3.96
CA TYR A 16 13.83 -2.67 2.98
C TYR A 16 12.97 -1.54 2.41
N PHE A 17 13.61 -0.50 1.95
CA PHE A 17 12.98 0.58 1.21
C PHE A 17 12.49 0.05 -0.14
N ASN A 18 11.20 0.24 -0.43
CA ASN A 18 10.56 -0.30 -1.63
C ASN A 18 10.76 0.58 -2.87
N ASN A 19 11.82 1.36 -2.92
CA ASN A 19 12.09 2.33 -3.98
C ASN A 19 10.86 3.17 -4.35
N SER A 20 10.10 3.56 -3.33
CA SER A 20 8.91 4.38 -3.50
C SER A 20 8.60 5.19 -2.26
N VAL A 21 7.93 6.29 -2.46
CA VAL A 21 7.42 7.18 -1.41
C VAL A 21 5.91 7.30 -1.51
N ALA A 22 5.27 7.44 -0.36
CA ALA A 22 3.85 7.72 -0.24
C ALA A 22 3.66 9.18 0.13
N LEU A 23 2.99 9.97 -0.72
CA LEU A 23 2.49 11.29 -0.39
C LEU A 23 1.00 11.15 -0.06
N ARG A 24 0.61 11.56 1.14
CA ARG A 24 -0.76 11.50 1.65
C ARG A 24 -1.24 12.88 2.05
N GLY A 25 -2.52 13.12 1.90
CA GLY A 25 -3.14 14.37 2.34
C GLY A 25 -4.65 14.32 2.15
N ASN A 26 -5.29 15.46 2.42
CA ASN A 26 -6.72 15.63 2.33
C ASN A 26 -7.07 16.53 1.15
N LEU A 27 -8.24 16.26 0.57
CA LEU A 27 -8.88 17.05 -0.48
C LEU A 27 -10.29 17.43 -0.02
N THR A 28 -10.78 18.56 -0.47
CA THR A 28 -12.17 18.98 -0.27
C THR A 28 -12.84 19.20 -1.63
N ASN A 29 -14.17 19.18 -1.65
CA ASN A 29 -15.00 19.55 -2.80
C ASN A 29 -14.79 18.69 -4.06
N GLN A 30 -14.56 17.39 -3.90
CA GLN A 30 -14.53 16.47 -5.05
C GLN A 30 -15.96 16.19 -5.56
N LYS A 31 -16.12 16.21 -6.88
CA LYS A 31 -17.41 15.92 -7.54
C LYS A 31 -17.75 14.42 -7.52
N ASN A 32 -16.74 13.57 -7.66
CA ASN A 32 -16.91 12.13 -7.66
C ASN A 32 -16.81 11.60 -6.23
N LYS A 33 -17.84 10.87 -5.79
CA LYS A 33 -17.94 10.26 -4.45
C LYS A 33 -17.36 8.83 -4.41
N ASP A 34 -16.93 8.29 -5.56
CA ASP A 34 -16.38 6.95 -5.65
C ASP A 34 -14.86 6.97 -5.39
N ILE A 35 -14.32 5.78 -5.07
CA ILE A 35 -12.88 5.58 -5.04
C ILE A 35 -12.35 5.68 -6.47
N SER A 36 -11.41 6.57 -6.69
CA SER A 36 -10.79 6.79 -8.00
C SER A 36 -9.30 6.48 -7.96
N ILE A 37 -8.83 5.71 -8.94
CA ILE A 37 -7.42 5.37 -9.10
C ILE A 37 -6.90 5.94 -10.41
N TYR A 38 -5.85 6.74 -10.34
CA TYR A 38 -5.17 7.33 -11.49
C TYR A 38 -3.80 6.68 -11.63
N LEU A 39 -3.53 6.15 -12.82
CA LEU A 39 -2.29 5.44 -13.11
C LEU A 39 -1.43 6.30 -14.05
N GLY A 40 -0.24 6.64 -13.60
CA GLY A 40 0.73 7.42 -14.36
C GLY A 40 2.09 6.74 -14.50
N PRO A 41 2.98 7.31 -15.32
CA PRO A 41 4.35 6.82 -15.38
C PRO A 41 5.03 6.94 -14.01
N ASN A 42 5.48 5.81 -13.46
CA ASN A 42 6.17 5.73 -12.18
C ASN A 42 5.34 6.12 -10.93
N PHE A 43 4.03 6.34 -11.05
CA PHE A 43 3.17 6.59 -9.90
C PHE A 43 1.77 6.03 -10.09
N HIS A 44 1.08 5.83 -8.99
CA HIS A 44 -0.38 5.77 -8.95
C HIS A 44 -0.90 6.69 -7.85
N PHE A 45 -2.09 7.20 -8.07
CA PHE A 45 -2.74 8.17 -7.19
C PHE A 45 -4.17 7.73 -6.92
N VAL A 46 -4.54 7.61 -5.66
CA VAL A 46 -5.86 7.15 -5.23
C VAL A 46 -6.55 8.26 -4.45
N VAL A 47 -7.79 8.53 -4.79
CA VAL A 47 -8.67 9.46 -4.07
C VAL A 47 -9.88 8.69 -3.58
N TYR A 48 -10.26 8.88 -2.33
CA TYR A 48 -11.43 8.24 -1.75
C TYR A 48 -12.11 9.12 -0.70
N PRO A 49 -13.46 9.04 -0.57
CA PRO A 49 -14.19 9.79 0.44
C PRO A 49 -13.87 9.28 1.85
N ILE A 50 -13.80 10.21 2.82
CA ILE A 50 -13.62 9.89 4.24
C ILE A 50 -14.97 9.89 4.96
N ASN A 51 -15.84 10.83 4.57
CA ASN A 51 -17.12 11.03 5.19
C ASN A 51 -18.17 11.53 4.17
N GLN A 52 -19.38 11.79 4.64
CA GLN A 52 -20.46 12.33 3.82
C GLN A 52 -20.37 13.84 3.54
N ASN A 53 -19.42 14.54 4.18
CA ASN A 53 -19.27 16.01 4.12
C ASN A 53 -18.35 16.48 2.97
N ASN A 54 -18.16 15.66 1.94
CA ASN A 54 -17.27 15.95 0.80
C ASN A 54 -15.78 16.12 1.20
N ASP A 55 -15.36 15.49 2.29
CA ASP A 55 -13.95 15.35 2.61
C ASP A 55 -13.39 14.07 2.01
N PHE A 56 -12.25 14.20 1.39
CA PHE A 56 -11.57 13.11 0.70
C PHE A 56 -10.14 12.99 1.22
N ASN A 57 -9.65 11.79 1.20
CA ASN A 57 -8.24 11.51 1.39
C ASN A 57 -7.61 11.15 0.04
N PHE A 58 -6.34 11.47 -0.11
CA PHE A 58 -5.56 10.98 -1.22
C PHE A 58 -4.27 10.32 -0.77
N ILE A 59 -3.82 9.39 -1.56
CA ILE A 59 -2.50 8.79 -1.44
C ILE A 59 -1.90 8.64 -2.83
N SER A 60 -0.69 9.16 -3.01
CA SER A 60 0.16 8.84 -4.15
C SER A 60 1.26 7.90 -3.73
N ILE A 61 1.49 6.86 -4.51
CA ILE A 61 2.69 6.03 -4.40
C ILE A 61 3.53 6.30 -5.65
N THR A 62 4.68 6.91 -5.46
CA THR A 62 5.58 7.32 -6.55
C THR A 62 6.90 6.57 -6.42
N ARG A 63 7.42 6.06 -7.53
CA ARG A 63 8.77 5.46 -7.56
C ARG A 63 9.81 6.53 -7.28
N PHE A 64 10.64 6.25 -6.30
CA PHE A 64 11.74 7.12 -5.89
C PHE A 64 12.89 6.25 -5.39
N LYS A 65 14.05 6.34 -6.00
CA LYS A 65 15.14 5.41 -5.75
C LYS A 65 16.07 5.85 -4.63
N ASP A 66 16.24 7.15 -4.48
CA ASP A 66 17.19 7.72 -3.52
C ASP A 66 16.52 7.97 -2.17
N LEU A 67 16.77 7.06 -1.21
CA LEU A 67 16.25 7.19 0.14
C LEU A 67 16.89 8.36 0.90
N GLU A 68 18.15 8.66 0.66
CA GLU A 68 18.85 9.76 1.35
C GLU A 68 18.32 11.12 0.88
N GLU A 69 18.01 11.25 -0.40
CA GLU A 69 17.34 12.44 -0.92
C GLU A 69 15.96 12.63 -0.27
N VAL A 70 15.17 11.55 -0.12
CA VAL A 70 13.86 11.60 0.56
C VAL A 70 13.99 12.10 2.00
N LYS A 71 15.04 11.69 2.72
CA LYS A 71 15.27 12.09 4.10
C LYS A 71 15.78 13.53 4.25
N ASN A 72 16.69 13.93 3.36
CA ASN A 72 17.42 15.19 3.48
C ASN A 72 16.71 16.36 2.80
N SER A 73 15.90 16.08 1.75
CA SER A 73 15.25 17.09 0.91
C SER A 73 13.73 16.91 0.84
N HIS A 74 13.11 16.65 1.98
CA HIS A 74 11.69 16.29 2.09
C HIS A 74 10.74 17.21 1.34
N ASN A 75 10.94 18.55 1.41
CA ASN A 75 10.10 19.51 0.71
C ASN A 75 10.32 19.50 -0.81
N THR A 76 11.55 19.32 -1.25
CA THR A 76 11.90 19.23 -2.69
C THR A 76 11.24 18.00 -3.31
N VAL A 77 11.41 16.83 -2.69
CA VAL A 77 10.79 15.57 -3.13
C VAL A 77 9.26 15.66 -3.13
N LYS A 78 8.68 16.28 -2.10
CA LYS A 78 7.23 16.51 -2.03
C LYS A 78 6.74 17.36 -3.21
N ASN A 79 7.42 18.45 -3.52
CA ASN A 79 7.05 19.33 -4.62
C ASN A 79 7.23 18.64 -5.99
N GLU A 80 8.28 17.85 -6.17
CA GLU A 80 8.50 17.07 -7.38
C GLU A 80 7.34 16.08 -7.61
N ILE A 81 6.94 15.34 -6.58
CA ILE A 81 5.80 14.41 -6.65
C ILE A 81 4.50 15.16 -6.96
N LEU A 82 4.26 16.30 -6.30
CA LEU A 82 3.08 17.13 -6.58
C LEU A 82 3.04 17.59 -8.03
N ASN A 83 4.14 18.09 -8.56
CA ASN A 83 4.24 18.52 -9.95
C ASN A 83 3.97 17.37 -10.92
N GLN A 84 4.51 16.18 -10.65
CA GLN A 84 4.28 14.98 -11.45
C GLN A 84 2.80 14.57 -11.45
N ILE A 85 2.14 14.58 -10.28
CA ILE A 85 0.72 14.27 -10.15
C ILE A 85 -0.13 15.34 -10.83
N THR A 86 0.11 16.62 -10.53
CA THR A 86 -0.67 17.76 -11.03
C THR A 86 -0.62 17.85 -12.55
N SER A 87 0.52 17.59 -13.18
CA SER A 87 0.65 17.57 -14.64
C SER A 87 -0.28 16.56 -15.33
N LYS A 88 -0.75 15.53 -14.61
CA LYS A 88 -1.62 14.46 -15.12
C LYS A 88 -3.05 14.49 -14.56
N THR A 89 -3.27 15.22 -13.47
CA THR A 89 -4.53 15.24 -12.72
C THR A 89 -4.93 16.65 -12.29
N SER A 90 -4.55 17.67 -13.07
CA SER A 90 -4.77 19.08 -12.73
C SER A 90 -6.20 19.43 -12.32
N TYR A 91 -7.19 18.81 -12.94
CA TYR A 91 -8.61 19.00 -12.64
C TYR A 91 -9.07 18.43 -11.28
N ILE A 92 -8.23 17.62 -10.61
CA ILE A 92 -8.56 16.99 -9.32
C ILE A 92 -7.96 17.76 -8.15
N LEU A 93 -6.80 18.38 -8.39
CA LEU A 93 -5.95 18.94 -7.35
C LEU A 93 -6.09 20.46 -7.19
N ASP A 94 -7.13 21.08 -7.77
CA ASP A 94 -7.36 22.52 -7.68
C ASP A 94 -7.26 23.00 -6.23
N ASN A 95 -6.10 23.54 -5.85
CA ASN A 95 -5.76 24.33 -4.65
C ASN A 95 -6.32 23.87 -3.28
N ASN A 96 -6.95 22.68 -3.21
CA ASN A 96 -7.65 22.18 -2.03
C ASN A 96 -6.84 21.13 -1.23
N LEU A 97 -5.53 21.04 -1.51
CA LEU A 97 -4.64 20.09 -0.82
C LEU A 97 -4.31 20.58 0.59
N LYS A 98 -4.63 19.78 1.59
CA LYS A 98 -4.35 20.06 3.01
C LYS A 98 -3.59 18.92 3.67
N ASN A 99 -2.87 19.24 4.75
CA ASN A 99 -2.25 18.24 5.64
C ASN A 99 -1.37 17.20 4.93
N MET A 100 -0.56 17.66 3.98
CA MET A 100 0.29 16.76 3.20
C MET A 100 1.50 16.25 3.98
N SER A 101 1.69 14.94 3.96
CA SER A 101 2.83 14.27 4.58
C SER A 101 3.44 13.24 3.64
N LEU A 102 4.77 13.19 3.61
CA LEU A 102 5.56 12.30 2.78
C LEU A 102 6.18 11.19 3.65
N TYR A 103 6.08 9.95 3.18
CA TYR A 103 6.60 8.78 3.89
C TYR A 103 7.37 7.86 2.95
N PRO A 104 8.62 7.49 3.26
CA PRO A 104 9.27 6.38 2.57
C PRO A 104 8.49 5.09 2.77
N VAL A 105 8.30 4.32 1.71
CA VAL A 105 7.61 3.04 1.78
C VAL A 105 8.61 1.94 2.12
N TYR A 106 8.39 1.28 3.25
CA TYR A 106 9.16 0.12 3.66
C TYR A 106 8.30 -1.13 3.65
N VAL A 107 8.87 -2.24 3.23
CA VAL A 107 8.20 -3.54 3.18
C VAL A 107 9.03 -4.63 3.84
N SER A 108 8.38 -5.67 4.33
CA SER A 108 9.07 -6.82 4.92
C SER A 108 9.70 -7.69 3.82
N SER A 109 10.96 -8.10 4.02
CA SER A 109 11.60 -9.12 3.18
C SER A 109 11.18 -10.51 3.61
N ASP A 110 11.13 -10.76 4.92
CA ASP A 110 11.01 -12.09 5.52
C ASP A 110 9.77 -12.23 6.39
N PHE A 111 9.26 -13.46 6.39
CA PHE A 111 8.24 -13.93 7.31
C PHE A 111 8.94 -14.62 8.49
N LEU A 112 8.94 -13.96 9.64
CA LEU A 112 9.59 -14.45 10.85
C LEU A 112 8.56 -14.84 11.91
N ILE A 113 8.73 -16.03 12.48
CA ILE A 113 7.87 -16.59 13.53
C ILE A 113 8.58 -16.45 14.88
N PRO A 114 7.90 -16.04 15.95
CA PRO A 114 8.46 -16.06 17.30
C PRO A 114 8.83 -17.48 17.75
N ASN A 115 9.92 -17.62 18.47
CA ASN A 115 10.31 -18.90 19.08
C ASN A 115 9.33 -19.32 20.19
N ASN A 116 8.76 -18.35 20.90
CA ASN A 116 7.78 -18.60 21.95
C ASN A 116 6.39 -18.84 21.32
N LYS A 117 5.86 -20.04 21.49
CA LYS A 117 4.56 -20.48 20.95
C LYS A 117 3.36 -19.73 21.54
N ASN A 118 3.53 -19.08 22.69
CA ASN A 118 2.47 -18.29 23.34
C ASN A 118 2.41 -16.84 22.88
N ILE A 119 3.26 -16.46 21.93
CA ILE A 119 3.28 -15.10 21.38
C ILE A 119 2.79 -15.13 19.94
N PHE A 120 1.73 -14.38 19.67
CA PHE A 120 1.19 -14.19 18.33
C PHE A 120 1.50 -12.77 17.83
N ILE A 121 1.99 -12.66 16.60
CA ILE A 121 2.23 -11.40 15.91
C ILE A 121 1.27 -11.30 14.73
N CYS A 122 0.63 -10.15 14.53
CA CYS A 122 -0.32 -9.90 13.44
C CYS A 122 -0.06 -8.58 12.71
N GLY A 123 -0.76 -8.36 11.61
CA GLY A 123 -0.71 -7.13 10.82
C GLY A 123 0.69 -6.81 10.29
N ASP A 124 1.02 -5.53 10.21
CA ASP A 124 2.32 -5.05 9.73
C ASP A 124 3.49 -5.50 10.63
N ALA A 125 3.22 -5.81 11.89
CA ALA A 125 4.20 -6.40 12.79
C ALA A 125 4.61 -7.81 12.32
N LEU A 126 3.69 -8.58 11.77
CA LEU A 126 3.99 -9.87 11.16
C LEU A 126 4.64 -9.69 9.79
N PHE A 127 3.98 -8.95 8.91
CA PHE A 127 4.46 -8.70 7.55
C PHE A 127 3.89 -7.40 6.96
N ALA A 128 4.75 -6.40 6.71
CA ALA A 128 4.38 -5.17 6.03
C ALA A 128 4.44 -5.35 4.51
N PHE A 129 3.30 -5.12 3.84
CA PHE A 129 3.17 -5.20 2.39
C PHE A 129 3.42 -3.86 1.71
N SER A 130 3.74 -3.89 0.40
CA SER A 130 3.61 -2.71 -0.45
C SER A 130 2.14 -2.23 -0.46
N PRO A 131 1.88 -0.92 -0.36
CA PRO A 131 0.52 -0.38 -0.29
C PRO A 131 -0.29 -0.52 -1.60
N SER A 132 0.33 -0.95 -2.69
CA SER A 132 -0.27 -1.03 -4.03
C SER A 132 -1.43 -2.03 -4.18
N PHE A 133 -1.76 -2.79 -3.13
CA PHE A 133 -2.89 -3.71 -3.11
C PHE A 133 -3.89 -3.39 -2.00
N ALA A 134 -3.64 -2.33 -1.20
CA ALA A 134 -4.51 -1.86 -0.10
C ALA A 134 -4.93 -2.93 0.92
N GLN A 135 -4.15 -4.00 1.12
CA GLN A 135 -4.49 -5.16 1.94
C GLN A 135 -4.04 -5.08 3.40
N GLY A 136 -3.29 -4.06 3.81
CA GLY A 136 -2.69 -4.01 5.15
C GLY A 136 -3.72 -4.14 6.28
N ALA A 137 -4.78 -3.34 6.25
CA ALA A 137 -5.84 -3.36 7.26
C ALA A 137 -6.63 -4.67 7.25
N SER A 138 -7.06 -5.15 6.07
CA SER A 138 -7.79 -6.41 5.92
C SER A 138 -6.99 -7.59 6.46
N GLN A 139 -5.70 -7.63 6.16
CA GLN A 139 -4.81 -8.70 6.65
C GLN A 139 -4.57 -8.63 8.16
N SER A 140 -4.62 -7.44 8.75
CA SER A 140 -4.55 -7.28 10.20
C SER A 140 -5.80 -7.83 10.89
N ILE A 141 -7.00 -7.51 10.38
CA ILE A 141 -8.28 -7.98 10.90
C ILE A 141 -8.38 -9.51 10.75
N GLU A 142 -8.07 -10.04 9.58
CA GLU A 142 -8.09 -11.47 9.31
C GLU A 142 -7.10 -12.24 10.22
N SER A 143 -5.89 -11.67 10.43
CA SER A 143 -4.91 -12.25 11.34
C SER A 143 -5.42 -12.32 12.78
N ALA A 144 -6.10 -11.27 13.25
CA ALA A 144 -6.67 -11.24 14.59
C ALA A 144 -7.76 -12.33 14.76
N PHE A 145 -8.61 -12.50 13.75
CA PHE A 145 -9.63 -13.54 13.73
C PHE A 145 -9.02 -14.95 13.72
N GLU A 146 -7.98 -15.19 12.92
CA GLU A 146 -7.27 -16.47 12.89
C GLU A 146 -6.58 -16.79 14.22
N ILE A 147 -6.01 -15.76 14.90
CA ILE A 147 -5.45 -15.92 16.25
C ILE A 147 -6.55 -16.32 17.24
N PHE A 148 -7.70 -15.66 17.21
CA PHE A 148 -8.83 -15.98 18.07
C PHE A 148 -9.24 -17.45 17.88
N ASN A 149 -9.43 -17.91 16.65
CA ASN A 149 -9.79 -19.30 16.36
C ASN A 149 -8.71 -20.29 16.82
N ASN A 150 -7.44 -19.92 16.71
CA ASN A 150 -6.34 -20.76 17.20
C ASN A 150 -6.34 -20.89 18.74
N LEU A 151 -6.61 -19.80 19.45
CA LEU A 151 -6.72 -19.78 20.92
C LEU A 151 -7.94 -20.55 21.44
N GLN A 152 -9.02 -20.59 20.69
CA GLN A 152 -10.22 -21.37 21.01
C GLN A 152 -10.11 -22.86 20.62
N GLY A 153 -9.01 -23.28 20.03
CA GLY A 153 -8.83 -24.66 19.55
C GLY A 153 -9.67 -25.02 18.32
N ILE A 154 -10.34 -24.02 17.69
CA ILE A 154 -11.17 -24.20 16.49
C ILE A 154 -10.28 -24.46 15.27
N ALA A 155 -9.13 -23.81 15.20
CA ALA A 155 -8.15 -23.96 14.14
C ALA A 155 -6.74 -24.05 14.73
N ASN A 156 -5.87 -24.75 14.02
CA ASN A 156 -4.46 -24.89 14.39
C ASN A 156 -3.57 -24.29 13.27
N ASN A 157 -2.28 -24.13 13.56
CA ASN A 157 -1.28 -23.74 12.56
C ASN A 157 -1.43 -22.30 12.00
N TYR A 158 -1.77 -21.34 12.87
CA TYR A 158 -1.88 -19.92 12.52
C TYR A 158 -0.73 -19.45 11.61
N TYR A 159 0.50 -19.65 12.00
CA TYR A 159 1.65 -19.14 11.25
C TYR A 159 1.83 -19.79 9.88
N GLU A 160 1.55 -21.08 9.74
CA GLU A 160 1.63 -21.76 8.43
C GLU A 160 0.55 -21.25 7.48
N ASN A 161 -0.68 -21.10 7.97
CA ASN A 161 -1.76 -20.52 7.18
C ASN A 161 -1.45 -19.09 6.74
N ARG A 162 -0.95 -18.25 7.66
CA ARG A 162 -0.54 -16.89 7.35
C ARG A 162 0.59 -16.82 6.34
N LYS A 163 1.58 -17.70 6.42
CA LYS A 163 2.71 -17.78 5.48
C LYS A 163 2.23 -18.00 4.04
N ILE A 164 1.28 -18.92 3.85
CA ILE A 164 0.69 -19.19 2.52
C ILE A 164 -0.06 -17.95 2.00
N LYS A 165 -0.90 -17.32 2.83
CA LYS A 165 -1.65 -16.11 2.46
C LYS A 165 -0.73 -14.93 2.15
N ILE A 166 0.24 -14.68 3.02
CA ILE A 166 1.22 -13.61 2.85
C ILE A 166 1.97 -13.75 1.53
N LYS A 167 2.39 -14.98 1.16
CA LYS A 167 3.06 -15.22 -0.12
C LYS A 167 2.17 -14.82 -1.31
N LYS A 168 0.88 -15.19 -1.27
CA LYS A 168 -0.08 -14.84 -2.33
C LYS A 168 -0.28 -13.33 -2.44
N ILE A 169 -0.49 -12.66 -1.29
CA ILE A 169 -0.74 -11.22 -1.23
C ILE A 169 0.51 -10.43 -1.64
N LYS A 170 1.70 -10.83 -1.17
CA LYS A 170 2.99 -10.24 -1.58
C LYS A 170 3.16 -10.27 -3.09
N ASN A 171 2.89 -11.42 -3.73
CA ASN A 171 3.01 -11.55 -5.17
C ASN A 171 2.03 -10.63 -5.92
N ARG A 172 0.76 -10.56 -5.49
CA ARG A 172 -0.25 -9.66 -6.08
C ARG A 172 0.11 -8.20 -5.86
N SER A 173 0.53 -7.84 -4.66
CA SER A 173 0.95 -6.46 -4.32
C SER A 173 2.14 -6.01 -5.16
N ASN A 174 3.14 -6.87 -5.33
CA ASN A 174 4.31 -6.57 -6.16
C ASN A 174 3.92 -6.45 -7.64
N PHE A 175 3.06 -7.34 -8.13
CA PHE A 175 2.55 -7.26 -9.50
C PHE A 175 1.78 -5.94 -9.73
N ASN A 176 0.87 -5.57 -8.84
CA ASN A 176 0.14 -4.31 -8.94
C ASN A 176 1.08 -3.11 -8.88
N HIS A 177 2.05 -3.12 -7.96
CA HIS A 177 3.05 -2.06 -7.87
C HIS A 177 3.81 -1.89 -9.20
N TYR A 178 4.20 -2.99 -9.83
CA TYR A 178 4.86 -2.97 -11.13
C TYR A 178 3.94 -2.48 -12.25
N ALA A 179 2.73 -3.06 -12.36
CA ALA A 179 1.79 -2.76 -13.44
C ALA A 179 1.23 -1.33 -13.37
N PHE A 180 0.97 -0.82 -12.16
CA PHE A 180 0.46 0.54 -11.97
C PHE A 180 1.48 1.61 -12.35
N HIS A 181 2.77 1.27 -12.32
CA HIS A 181 3.88 2.20 -12.57
C HIS A 181 4.51 2.05 -13.96
N PHE A 182 3.85 1.40 -14.91
CA PHE A 182 4.33 1.34 -16.28
C PHE A 182 4.55 2.72 -16.87
N SER A 183 5.70 2.93 -17.51
CA SER A 183 6.11 4.20 -18.12
C SER A 183 6.28 4.11 -19.63
N SER A 184 6.51 2.91 -20.18
CA SER A 184 6.59 2.70 -21.63
C SER A 184 5.21 2.78 -22.29
N PRO A 185 5.04 3.48 -23.43
CA PRO A 185 3.76 3.58 -24.14
C PRO A 185 3.15 2.22 -24.45
N LEU A 186 3.96 1.25 -24.86
CA LEU A 186 3.52 -0.11 -25.19
C LEU A 186 2.95 -0.85 -23.96
N THR A 187 3.65 -0.80 -22.84
CA THR A 187 3.20 -1.45 -21.60
C THR A 187 1.94 -0.78 -21.03
N ILE A 188 1.85 0.55 -21.13
CA ILE A 188 0.65 1.32 -20.76
C ILE A 188 -0.54 0.88 -21.61
N PHE A 189 -0.36 0.75 -22.93
CA PHE A 189 -1.42 0.32 -23.85
C PHE A 189 -1.96 -1.06 -23.45
N PHE A 190 -1.10 -2.07 -23.27
CA PHE A 190 -1.52 -3.41 -22.87
C PHE A 190 -2.17 -3.45 -21.49
N ARG A 191 -1.64 -2.70 -20.52
CA ARG A 191 -2.26 -2.55 -19.19
C ARG A 191 -3.69 -2.01 -19.31
N ASN A 192 -3.89 -0.94 -20.08
CA ASN A 192 -5.18 -0.29 -20.20
C ASN A 192 -6.22 -1.20 -20.88
N ILE A 193 -5.82 -1.96 -21.91
CA ILE A 193 -6.69 -2.97 -22.53
C ILE A 193 -7.05 -4.06 -21.51
N SER A 194 -6.06 -4.59 -20.80
CA SER A 194 -6.29 -5.62 -19.79
C SER A 194 -7.25 -5.16 -18.70
N LEU A 195 -7.07 -3.95 -18.16
CA LEU A 195 -7.96 -3.37 -17.16
C LEU A 195 -9.39 -3.19 -17.72
N LYS A 196 -9.54 -2.71 -18.96
CA LYS A 196 -10.84 -2.54 -19.58
C LYS A 196 -11.56 -3.89 -19.78
N PHE A 197 -10.83 -4.95 -20.07
CA PHE A 197 -11.39 -6.30 -20.20
C PHE A 197 -11.75 -6.89 -18.84
N LEU A 198 -10.85 -6.81 -17.86
CA LEU A 198 -11.03 -7.36 -16.52
C LEU A 198 -12.14 -6.65 -15.73
N SER A 199 -12.31 -5.34 -15.92
CA SER A 199 -13.39 -4.57 -15.27
C SER A 199 -14.82 -4.96 -15.72
N LYS A 200 -14.95 -5.74 -16.79
CA LYS A 200 -16.22 -6.30 -17.26
C LYS A 200 -16.47 -7.74 -16.80
N ASN A 201 -15.51 -8.34 -16.13
CA ASN A 201 -15.59 -9.73 -15.68
C ASN A 201 -15.96 -9.78 -14.19
N ASN A 202 -17.19 -10.15 -13.87
CA ASN A 202 -17.71 -10.22 -12.51
C ASN A 202 -16.87 -11.15 -11.62
N LYS A 203 -16.39 -12.29 -12.15
CA LYS A 203 -15.52 -13.22 -11.42
C LYS A 203 -14.14 -12.63 -11.03
N PHE A 204 -13.73 -11.57 -11.71
CA PHE A 204 -12.50 -10.86 -11.37
C PHE A 204 -12.73 -9.78 -10.32
N LEU A 205 -13.95 -9.25 -10.24
CA LEU A 205 -14.34 -8.19 -9.32
C LEU A 205 -14.75 -8.72 -7.93
N GLU A 206 -15.13 -9.99 -7.84
CA GLU A 206 -15.36 -10.73 -6.59
C GLU A 206 -14.06 -11.28 -5.99
#